data_b4be6842e9282143d4fcc879a659a33b
#
_entry.id   b4be6842e9282143d4fcc879a659a33b
#
_cell.length_a   1.000
_cell.length_b   1.000
_cell.length_c   1.000
_cell.angle_alpha   90.00
_cell.angle_beta   90.00
_cell.angle_gamma   90.00
#
_symmetry.space_group_name_H-M   'P 1'
#
loop_
_entity.id
_entity.type
_entity.pdbx_description
1 polymer ?
#
loop_
_entity_poly.entity_id
_entity_poly.type
_entity_poly.pdbx_seq_one_letter_code
_entity_poly.pdbx_strand_id
1 'polypeptide(L)' 'MTINIAVMDYCSGSIKMYSPDLRDEIQNEDVENWLYENTDYKPSQCDYMFSENEIGVEYL' A
#
# COMPACT_ATOMS: atom_id res chain seq x y z
N MET A 1 -0.77 -14.02 -5.28
CA MET A 1 -1.21 -12.90 -6.14
C MET A 1 -0.41 -11.65 -5.79
N THR A 2 0.07 -10.93 -6.77
CA THR A 2 0.78 -9.67 -6.54
C THR A 2 -0.23 -8.56 -6.27
N ILE A 3 -0.04 -7.87 -5.14
CA ILE A 3 -0.88 -6.73 -4.76
C ILE A 3 -0.04 -5.48 -4.80
N ASN A 4 -0.53 -4.45 -5.46
CA ASN A 4 0.15 -3.15 -5.52
C ASN A 4 -0.40 -2.25 -4.42
N ILE A 5 0.49 -1.72 -3.60
CA ILE A 5 0.13 -0.86 -2.47
C ILE A 5 0.80 0.50 -2.64
N ALA A 6 0.03 1.57 -2.52
CA ALA A 6 0.54 2.94 -2.53
C ALA A 6 0.30 3.57 -1.17
N VAL A 7 1.36 4.04 -0.53
CA VAL A 7 1.30 4.71 0.77
C VAL A 7 1.69 6.17 0.60
N MET A 8 0.85 7.06 1.10
CA MET A 8 1.13 8.50 1.08
C MET A 8 1.99 8.89 2.27
N ASP A 9 3.21 9.33 1.99
CA ASP A 9 4.15 9.79 3.00
C ASP A 9 4.15 11.32 3.03
N TYR A 10 3.41 11.88 3.98
CA TYR A 10 3.28 13.33 4.10
C TYR A 10 4.55 13.99 4.62
N CYS A 11 5.39 13.28 5.32
CA CYS A 11 6.64 13.83 5.85
C CYS A 11 7.66 14.07 4.75
N SER A 12 7.77 13.14 3.80
CA SER A 12 8.71 13.28 2.68
C SER A 12 8.07 13.91 1.45
N GLY A 13 6.73 14.01 1.44
CA GLY A 13 6.00 14.50 0.28
C GLY A 13 6.05 13.55 -0.91
N SER A 14 6.06 12.25 -0.65
CA SER A 14 6.18 11.24 -1.70
C SER A 14 5.16 10.12 -1.51
N ILE A 15 5.01 9.32 -2.57
CA ILE A 15 4.21 8.10 -2.53
C ILE A 15 5.17 6.92 -2.57
N LYS A 16 5.03 6.01 -1.61
CA LYS A 16 5.83 4.79 -1.56
C LYS A 16 5.02 3.66 -2.16
N MET A 17 5.64 2.93 -3.09
CA MET A 17 4.99 1.82 -3.80
C MET A 17 5.60 0.49 -3.36
N TYR A 18 4.72 -0.46 -3.06
CA TYR A 18 5.10 -1.82 -2.71
C TYR A 18 4.29 -2.81 -3.56
N SER A 19 4.86 -3.95 -3.86
CA SER A 19 4.19 -4.97 -4.67
C SER A 19 4.45 -6.37 -4.11
N PRO A 20 3.97 -6.66 -2.90
CA PRO A 20 4.15 -7.98 -2.31
C PRO A 20 3.27 -9.03 -2.97
N ASP A 21 3.71 -10.29 -2.85
CA ASP A 21 2.86 -11.43 -3.16
C ASP A 21 2.08 -11.80 -1.92
N LEU A 22 0.76 -11.71 -2.01
CA LEU A 22 -0.14 -12.06 -0.93
C LEU A 22 -1.13 -13.12 -1.41
N ARG A 23 -1.90 -13.67 -0.49
CA ARG A 23 -2.91 -14.66 -0.83
C ARG A 23 -4.02 -14.05 -1.68
N ASP A 24 -4.84 -14.90 -2.30
CA ASP A 24 -6.04 -14.44 -3.00
C ASP A 24 -7.07 -13.90 -1.99
N GLU A 25 -8.02 -13.14 -2.49
CA GLU A 25 -9.09 -12.56 -1.68
C GLU A 25 -8.57 -11.64 -0.57
N ILE A 26 -7.73 -10.70 -0.96
CA ILE A 26 -7.11 -9.75 -0.03
C ILE A 26 -8.13 -8.74 0.50
N GLN A 27 -8.08 -8.50 1.80
CA GLN A 27 -8.89 -7.48 2.46
C GLN A 27 -7.98 -6.40 3.07
N ASN A 28 -8.57 -5.29 3.51
CA ASN A 28 -7.81 -4.19 4.10
C ASN A 28 -6.91 -4.66 5.25
N GLU A 29 -7.41 -5.55 6.08
CA GLU A 29 -6.65 -6.07 7.20
C GLU A 29 -5.36 -6.77 6.77
N ASP A 30 -5.39 -7.50 5.66
CA ASP A 30 -4.20 -8.18 5.15
C ASP A 30 -3.13 -7.19 4.72
N VAL A 31 -3.55 -6.11 4.06
CA VAL A 31 -2.63 -5.05 3.62
C VAL A 31 -2.06 -4.30 4.83
N GLU A 32 -2.90 -4.00 5.81
CA GLU A 32 -2.47 -3.30 7.02
C GLU A 32 -1.46 -4.12 7.81
N ASN A 33 -1.70 -5.42 7.95
CA ASN A 33 -0.76 -6.33 8.62
C ASN A 33 0.58 -6.39 7.88
N TRP A 34 0.54 -6.46 6.56
CA TRP A 34 1.77 -6.48 5.77
C TRP A 34 2.57 -5.19 5.94
N LEU A 35 1.90 -4.04 5.89
CA LEU A 35 2.57 -2.75 6.08
C LEU A 35 3.20 -2.65 7.46
N TYR A 36 2.48 -3.08 8.48
CA TYR A 36 2.96 -3.04 9.86
C TYR A 36 4.20 -3.93 10.05
N GLU A 37 4.22 -5.12 9.43
CA GLU A 37 5.30 -6.08 9.60
C GLU A 37 6.52 -5.78 8.74
N ASN A 38 6.33 -5.15 7.58
CA ASN A 38 7.38 -5.04 6.56
C ASN A 38 7.86 -3.61 6.30
N THR A 39 7.19 -2.61 6.87
CA THR A 39 7.55 -1.20 6.68
C THR A 39 7.49 -0.45 7.99
N ASP A 40 7.95 0.79 7.99
CA ASP A 40 7.84 1.69 9.14
C ASP A 40 6.50 2.42 9.17
N TYR A 41 5.66 2.23 8.16
CA TYR A 41 4.37 2.91 8.10
C TYR A 41 3.33 2.19 8.95
N LYS A 42 2.62 2.99 9.74
CA LYS A 42 1.51 2.47 10.56
C LYS A 42 0.21 2.83 9.86
N PRO A 43 -0.60 1.85 9.45
CA PRO A 43 -1.84 2.10 8.72
C PRO A 43 -2.79 3.07 9.41
N SER A 44 -2.75 3.13 10.74
CA SER A 44 -3.57 4.07 11.50
C SER A 44 -3.08 5.52 11.41
N GLN A 45 -1.88 5.76 10.89
CA GLN A 45 -1.24 7.08 10.85
C GLN A 45 -0.88 7.53 9.43
N CYS A 46 -1.24 6.77 8.42
CA CYS A 46 -0.98 7.13 7.04
C CYS A 46 -2.15 6.72 6.15
N ASP A 47 -2.23 7.34 4.99
CA ASP A 47 -3.20 6.95 3.99
C ASP A 47 -2.57 5.98 3.01
N TYR A 48 -3.32 4.98 2.60
CA TYR A 48 -2.85 4.01 1.63
C TYR A 48 -4.01 3.54 0.75
N MET A 49 -3.66 2.98 -0.39
CA MET A 49 -4.60 2.23 -1.22
C MET A 49 -3.91 0.99 -1.76
N PHE A 50 -4.69 0.01 -2.18
CA PHE A 50 -4.14 -1.17 -2.81
C PHE A 50 -5.03 -1.63 -3.96
N SER A 51 -4.42 -2.37 -4.88
CA SER A 51 -5.12 -2.90 -6.04
C SER A 51 -4.44 -4.17 -6.51
N GLU A 52 -5.22 -5.07 -7.09
CA GLU A 52 -4.68 -6.23 -7.80
C GLU A 52 -4.06 -5.82 -9.13
N ASN A 53 -4.46 -4.66 -9.63
CA ASN A 53 -3.98 -4.11 -10.89
C ASN A 53 -2.92 -3.04 -10.63
N GLU A 54 -2.23 -2.63 -11.70
CA GLU A 54 -1.28 -1.55 -11.61
C GLU A 54 -1.99 -0.27 -11.17
N ILE A 55 -1.37 0.45 -10.21
CA ILE A 55 -1.91 1.71 -9.74
C ILE A 55 -1.47 2.81 -10.69
N GLY A 56 -2.44 3.48 -11.33
CA GLY A 56 -2.17 4.57 -12.23
C GLY A 56 -1.92 5.88 -11.50
N VAL A 57 -1.10 6.74 -12.10
CA VAL A 57 -0.88 8.10 -11.62
C VAL A 57 -1.34 9.05 -12.71
N GLU A 58 -2.28 9.92 -12.38
CA GLU A 58 -2.82 10.88 -13.32
C GLU A 58 -2.35 12.29 -12.96
N TYR A 59 -1.81 12.99 -13.95
CA TYR A 59 -1.38 14.39 -13.80
C TYR A 59 -2.41 15.29 -14.44
N LEU A 60 -3.04 16.14 -13.64
CA LEU A 60 -4.11 17.03 -14.07
C LEU A 60 -3.63 18.44 -14.39
#